data_2732a142ccbca76c7eb57d0623ed39b3
#
_entry.id   2732a142ccbca76c7eb57d0623ed39b3
#
_cell.length_a   1.000
_cell.length_b   1.000
_cell.length_c   1.000
_cell.angle_alpha   90.00
_cell.angle_beta   90.00
_cell.angle_gamma   90.00
#
_symmetry.space_group_name_H-M   'P 1'
#
loop_
_entity.id
_entity.type
_entity.pdbx_description
1 polymer ?
#
loop_
_entity_poly.entity_id
_entity_poly.type
_entity_poly.pdbx_seq_one_letter_code
_entity_poly.pdbx_strand_id
1 'polypeptide(L)'
;MLSSISRQERSQITVRFRVERSADSAAADVRDRVSRVRQRLPDDIDEPVIAKVEADASPIIWVAFSSDRHAPMEISDVANRVIKPGLQTLPGAADARLFGDRRSAMRVWLDRDRLAAFGLTVQEVEDAIRRQNVELPAGRIESREREFAVVAQTDLTEPEQFGAIVLRQGDTADAYPVRIRDVGRVEVAPESERTSVRFMGRPAVSIGLIKQSVANPLDLKRGLDEMMPRLQAELPEGMSMTIANDTTVFIERSIDAVFSTIWEAVLLVAAVCLFFLRNWRAMLVPLVTIPVSLVGAFTLMLVLGFSINTLTLLALVLAIGLVVDDAIVVLENIYRHIEEGMEPVAAAFKGAKEIGFAVVAMTITLAAVYAPVAFMTGRTGKLFTEFA
;
A
#
# COMPACT_ATOMS: atom_id res chain seq x y z
N MET A 1 -9.29 -14.27 14.62
CA MET A 1 -9.93 -13.10 15.28
C MET A 1 -10.99 -12.55 14.36
N LEU A 2 -12.15 -12.22 14.88
CA LEU A 2 -13.27 -11.64 14.12
C LEU A 2 -13.63 -10.31 14.78
N SER A 3 -13.79 -9.26 13.98
CA SER A 3 -14.25 -7.95 14.41
C SER A 3 -15.27 -7.41 13.41
N SER A 4 -16.27 -6.67 13.89
CA SER A 4 -17.26 -6.04 13.03
C SER A 4 -17.47 -4.59 13.43
N ILE A 5 -17.72 -3.76 12.44
CA ILE A 5 -18.10 -2.36 12.60
C ILE A 5 -19.36 -2.15 11.78
N SER A 6 -20.46 -1.85 12.46
CA SER A 6 -21.73 -1.54 11.81
C SER A 6 -22.02 -0.04 11.93
N ARG A 7 -22.38 0.55 10.82
CA ARG A 7 -22.77 1.97 10.69
C ARG A 7 -24.11 2.00 9.96
N GLN A 8 -24.70 3.17 9.84
CA GLN A 8 -25.88 3.36 9.01
C GLN A 8 -25.58 2.87 7.59
N GLU A 9 -26.45 2.02 7.04
CA GLU A 9 -26.38 1.45 5.68
C GLU A 9 -25.15 0.56 5.38
N ARG A 10 -24.22 0.36 6.33
CA ARG A 10 -23.02 -0.43 6.07
C ARG A 10 -22.58 -1.23 7.28
N SER A 11 -22.34 -2.52 7.07
CA SER A 11 -21.65 -3.38 8.03
C SER A 11 -20.36 -3.92 7.42
N GLN A 12 -19.25 -3.79 8.14
CA GLN A 12 -17.95 -4.30 7.73
C GLN A 12 -17.47 -5.35 8.73
N ILE A 13 -17.24 -6.56 8.25
CA ILE A 13 -16.74 -7.68 9.06
C ILE A 13 -15.30 -7.96 8.63
N THR A 14 -14.36 -7.89 9.56
CA THR A 14 -12.97 -8.21 9.34
C THR A 14 -12.63 -9.54 10.00
N VAL A 15 -12.22 -10.52 9.20
CA VAL A 15 -11.80 -11.84 9.67
C VAL A 15 -10.28 -11.96 9.52
N ARG A 16 -9.58 -12.12 10.65
CA ARG A 16 -8.13 -12.34 10.67
C ARG A 16 -7.84 -13.81 10.92
N PHE A 17 -7.19 -14.43 9.98
CA PHE A 17 -6.73 -15.81 10.08
C PHE A 17 -5.33 -15.90 10.71
N ARG A 18 -4.92 -17.11 11.07
CA ARG A 18 -3.54 -17.38 11.47
C ARG A 18 -2.63 -17.26 10.25
N VAL A 19 -1.37 -16.92 10.47
CA VAL A 19 -0.41 -16.60 9.41
C VAL A 19 -0.06 -17.83 8.55
N GLU A 20 -0.19 -19.02 9.12
CA GLU A 20 0.09 -20.29 8.44
C GLU A 20 -0.99 -20.68 7.42
N ARG A 21 -2.16 -20.02 7.47
CA ARG A 21 -3.27 -20.35 6.57
C ARG A 21 -3.17 -19.54 5.28
N SER A 22 -3.29 -20.22 4.14
CA SER A 22 -3.35 -19.55 2.83
C SER A 22 -4.50 -18.55 2.76
N ALA A 23 -4.22 -17.34 2.28
CA ALA A 23 -5.21 -16.28 2.13
C ALA A 23 -6.31 -16.65 1.13
N ASP A 24 -5.97 -17.42 0.08
CA ASP A 24 -6.93 -17.86 -0.94
C ASP A 24 -7.93 -18.88 -0.39
N SER A 25 -7.45 -19.91 0.32
CA SER A 25 -8.35 -20.87 0.96
C SER A 25 -9.21 -20.23 2.04
N ALA A 26 -8.67 -19.26 2.77
CA ALA A 26 -9.42 -18.51 3.77
C ALA A 26 -10.54 -17.65 3.14
N ALA A 27 -10.26 -16.98 2.01
CA ALA A 27 -11.26 -16.20 1.28
C ALA A 27 -12.36 -17.09 0.69
N ALA A 28 -12.00 -18.28 0.16
CA ALA A 28 -12.97 -19.25 -0.33
C ALA A 28 -13.91 -19.73 0.78
N ASP A 29 -13.37 -20.07 1.96
CA ASP A 29 -14.16 -20.50 3.11
C ASP A 29 -15.12 -19.40 3.60
N VAL A 30 -14.67 -18.13 3.60
CA VAL A 30 -15.53 -16.99 3.98
C VAL A 30 -16.67 -16.86 2.97
N ARG A 31 -16.37 -16.93 1.69
CA ARG A 31 -17.38 -16.83 0.61
C ARG A 31 -18.42 -17.92 0.74
N ASP A 32 -18.00 -19.16 0.92
CA ASP A 32 -18.91 -20.30 1.10
C ASP A 32 -19.81 -20.13 2.34
N ARG A 33 -19.25 -19.68 3.47
CA ARG A 33 -20.04 -19.44 4.69
C ARG A 33 -21.01 -18.27 4.55
N VAL A 34 -20.63 -17.19 3.89
CA VAL A 34 -21.52 -16.03 3.65
C VAL A 34 -22.65 -16.43 2.70
N SER A 35 -22.35 -17.19 1.63
CA SER A 35 -23.39 -17.67 0.70
C SER A 35 -24.45 -18.53 1.40
N ARG A 36 -24.05 -19.37 2.35
CA ARG A 36 -25.01 -20.20 3.12
C ARG A 36 -25.96 -19.42 4.03
N VAL A 37 -25.55 -18.24 4.47
CA VAL A 37 -26.40 -17.43 5.36
C VAL A 37 -27.11 -16.29 4.61
N ARG A 38 -26.90 -16.18 3.29
CA ARG A 38 -27.48 -15.10 2.47
C ARG A 38 -29.00 -15.01 2.62
N GLN A 39 -29.70 -16.15 2.62
CA GLN A 39 -31.16 -16.21 2.79
C GLN A 39 -31.65 -15.81 4.20
N ARG A 40 -30.76 -15.68 5.17
CA ARG A 40 -31.07 -15.25 6.54
C ARG A 40 -30.84 -13.75 6.76
N LEU A 41 -30.25 -13.09 5.78
CA LEU A 41 -30.04 -11.65 5.79
C LEU A 41 -31.29 -10.95 5.22
N PRO A 42 -31.54 -9.68 5.58
CA PRO A 42 -32.63 -8.92 4.99
C PRO A 42 -32.57 -8.89 3.46
N ASP A 43 -33.71 -8.91 2.80
CA ASP A 43 -33.81 -8.92 1.33
C ASP A 43 -33.31 -7.61 0.70
N ASP A 44 -33.39 -6.51 1.43
CA ASP A 44 -33.00 -5.17 0.97
C ASP A 44 -31.50 -4.88 0.97
N ILE A 45 -30.64 -5.83 1.38
CA ILE A 45 -29.20 -5.61 1.37
C ILE A 45 -28.59 -5.94 0.01
N ASP A 46 -27.63 -5.12 -0.40
CA ASP A 46 -26.76 -5.44 -1.52
C ASP A 46 -25.96 -6.74 -1.28
N GLU A 47 -25.49 -7.35 -2.35
CA GLU A 47 -24.70 -8.57 -2.25
C GLU A 47 -23.40 -8.32 -1.48
N PRO A 48 -23.09 -9.15 -0.44
CA PRO A 48 -21.90 -8.95 0.36
C PRO A 48 -20.60 -9.05 -0.46
N VAL A 49 -19.80 -8.00 -0.43
CA VAL A 49 -18.50 -7.97 -1.11
C VAL A 49 -17.43 -8.59 -0.22
N ILE A 50 -16.83 -9.69 -0.68
CA ILE A 50 -15.75 -10.39 0.03
C ILE A 50 -14.43 -10.08 -0.67
N ALA A 51 -13.58 -9.31 0.01
CA ALA A 51 -12.27 -8.93 -0.48
C ALA A 51 -11.16 -9.48 0.41
N LYS A 52 -10.08 -9.95 -0.20
CA LYS A 52 -8.82 -10.19 0.49
C LYS A 52 -8.17 -8.85 0.80
N VAL A 53 -7.76 -8.66 2.03
CA VAL A 53 -6.93 -7.53 2.43
C VAL A 53 -5.58 -8.09 2.87
N GLU A 54 -4.57 -7.84 2.09
CA GLU A 54 -3.19 -8.16 2.46
C GLU A 54 -2.72 -7.20 3.55
N ALA A 55 -1.80 -7.66 4.40
CA ALA A 55 -1.26 -6.83 5.48
C ALA A 55 -0.56 -5.56 4.94
N ASP A 56 -0.05 -5.67 3.70
CA ASP A 56 0.69 -4.62 3.00
C ASP A 56 -0.20 -3.73 2.10
N ALA A 57 -1.53 -3.91 2.17
CA ALA A 57 -2.48 -3.13 1.37
C ALA A 57 -2.62 -1.66 1.83
N SER A 58 -1.68 -1.16 2.61
CA SER A 58 -1.60 0.26 2.98
C SER A 58 -0.84 1.06 1.94
N PRO A 59 -1.30 2.26 1.59
CA PRO A 59 -0.55 3.12 0.69
C PRO A 59 0.83 3.46 1.26
N ILE A 60 1.84 3.39 0.40
CA ILE A 60 3.23 3.74 0.75
C ILE A 60 3.59 5.16 0.32
N ILE A 61 2.92 5.68 -0.70
CA ILE A 61 3.08 7.05 -1.18
C ILE A 61 1.71 7.69 -1.28
N TRP A 62 1.60 8.93 -0.83
CA TRP A 62 0.38 9.72 -0.88
C TRP A 62 0.61 10.94 -1.75
N VAL A 63 -0.19 11.08 -2.79
CA VAL A 63 -0.17 12.23 -3.69
C VAL A 63 -1.39 13.09 -3.40
N ALA A 64 -1.19 14.33 -2.99
CA ALA A 64 -2.25 15.29 -2.71
C ALA A 64 -2.49 16.21 -3.90
N PHE A 65 -3.75 16.46 -4.16
CA PHE A 65 -4.24 17.38 -5.19
C PHE A 65 -4.96 18.54 -4.50
N SER A 66 -4.55 19.75 -4.82
CA SER A 66 -5.15 20.97 -4.29
C SER A 66 -5.28 22.01 -5.38
N SER A 67 -6.27 22.89 -5.22
CA SER A 67 -6.49 24.05 -6.10
C SER A 67 -7.10 25.19 -5.32
N ASP A 68 -6.74 26.39 -5.71
CA ASP A 68 -7.37 27.62 -5.20
C ASP A 68 -8.54 28.08 -6.10
N ARG A 69 -8.72 27.45 -7.28
CA ARG A 69 -9.72 27.84 -8.29
C ARG A 69 -10.83 26.81 -8.49
N HIS A 70 -10.53 25.52 -8.26
CA HIS A 70 -11.45 24.43 -8.54
C HIS A 70 -12.13 23.93 -7.28
N ALA A 71 -13.41 23.57 -7.42
CA ALA A 71 -14.16 22.95 -6.33
C ALA A 71 -13.61 21.53 -6.02
N PRO A 72 -13.75 21.04 -4.78
CA PRO A 72 -13.29 19.69 -4.42
C PRO A 72 -13.89 18.57 -5.28
N MET A 73 -15.07 18.75 -5.83
CA MET A 73 -15.71 17.82 -6.76
C MET A 73 -14.96 17.73 -8.09
N GLU A 74 -14.57 18.87 -8.66
CA GLU A 74 -13.78 18.93 -9.91
C GLU A 74 -12.39 18.33 -9.72
N ILE A 75 -11.75 18.62 -8.57
CA ILE A 75 -10.47 18.00 -8.23
C ILE A 75 -10.61 16.49 -8.15
N SER A 76 -11.68 15.97 -7.52
CA SER A 76 -11.95 14.54 -7.39
C SER A 76 -12.16 13.88 -8.75
N ASP A 77 -12.87 14.55 -9.64
CA ASP A 77 -13.16 14.06 -10.98
C ASP A 77 -11.88 13.94 -11.83
N VAL A 78 -11.04 14.99 -11.85
CA VAL A 78 -9.74 14.96 -12.53
C VAL A 78 -8.83 13.89 -11.93
N ALA A 79 -8.74 13.83 -10.59
CA ALA A 79 -7.93 12.83 -9.90
C ALA A 79 -8.36 11.40 -10.24
N ASN A 80 -9.67 11.14 -10.36
CA ASN A 80 -10.20 9.82 -10.65
C ASN A 80 -10.10 9.43 -12.12
N ARG A 81 -10.38 10.35 -13.05
CA ARG A 81 -10.44 10.03 -14.48
C ARG A 81 -9.12 10.17 -15.22
N VAL A 82 -8.28 11.11 -14.80
CA VAL A 82 -7.02 11.42 -15.49
C VAL A 82 -5.84 10.80 -14.76
N ILE A 83 -5.69 11.08 -13.47
CA ILE A 83 -4.47 10.76 -12.74
C ILE A 83 -4.42 9.33 -12.24
N LYS A 84 -5.50 8.85 -11.62
CA LYS A 84 -5.55 7.50 -11.05
C LYS A 84 -5.22 6.40 -12.06
N PRO A 85 -5.77 6.39 -13.30
CA PRO A 85 -5.40 5.38 -14.30
C PRO A 85 -3.92 5.38 -14.62
N GLY A 86 -3.31 6.56 -14.75
CA GLY A 86 -1.87 6.70 -14.95
C GLY A 86 -1.06 6.08 -13.81
N LEU A 87 -1.41 6.37 -12.55
CA LEU A 87 -0.74 5.82 -11.38
C LEU A 87 -0.90 4.30 -11.26
N GLN A 88 -2.02 3.75 -11.69
CA GLN A 88 -2.27 2.29 -11.67
C GLN A 88 -1.42 1.54 -12.71
N THR A 89 -0.92 2.21 -13.74
CA THR A 89 -0.05 1.60 -14.76
C THR A 89 1.42 1.53 -14.34
N LEU A 90 1.80 2.15 -13.22
CA LEU A 90 3.16 2.13 -12.73
C LEU A 90 3.62 0.70 -12.43
N PRO A 91 4.81 0.29 -12.90
CA PRO A 91 5.37 -1.01 -12.56
C PRO A 91 5.49 -1.18 -11.05
N GLY A 92 4.93 -2.27 -10.53
CA GLY A 92 4.92 -2.52 -9.08
C GLY A 92 3.76 -1.89 -8.31
N ALA A 93 2.90 -1.08 -8.93
CA ALA A 93 1.66 -0.64 -8.33
C ALA A 93 0.64 -1.79 -8.29
N ALA A 94 -0.01 -1.98 -7.15
CA ALA A 94 -1.14 -2.88 -7.00
C ALA A 94 -2.46 -2.15 -7.18
N ASP A 95 -2.55 -0.94 -6.63
CA ASP A 95 -3.76 -0.11 -6.70
C ASP A 95 -3.42 1.36 -6.39
N ALA A 96 -4.28 2.25 -6.84
CA ALA A 96 -4.27 3.67 -6.50
C ALA A 96 -5.66 4.06 -5.96
N ARG A 97 -5.75 4.40 -4.69
CA ARG A 97 -7.03 4.71 -4.01
C ARG A 97 -7.18 6.17 -3.73
N LEU A 98 -8.36 6.70 -4.04
CA LEU A 98 -8.72 8.05 -3.66
C LEU A 98 -9.16 8.12 -2.20
N PHE A 99 -8.81 9.22 -1.57
CA PHE A 99 -9.21 9.58 -0.20
C PHE A 99 -9.66 11.03 -0.17
N GLY A 100 -10.78 11.27 0.51
CA GLY A 100 -11.40 12.59 0.56
C GLY A 100 -12.02 13.01 -0.76
N ASP A 101 -12.22 12.06 -1.67
CA ASP A 101 -12.91 12.30 -2.94
C ASP A 101 -14.37 12.73 -2.70
N ARG A 102 -14.81 13.64 -3.51
CA ARG A 102 -16.17 14.13 -3.56
C ARG A 102 -16.79 13.76 -4.89
N ARG A 103 -17.32 12.55 -4.94
CA ARG A 103 -18.02 12.08 -6.12
C ARG A 103 -19.24 12.90 -6.36
N SER A 104 -19.45 13.30 -7.61
CA SER A 104 -20.64 13.99 -8.04
C SER A 104 -21.84 13.05 -7.97
N ALA A 105 -22.93 13.52 -7.37
CA ALA A 105 -24.22 12.82 -7.33
C ALA A 105 -25.36 13.81 -7.56
N MET A 106 -26.43 13.32 -8.16
CA MET A 106 -27.69 14.06 -8.26
C MET A 106 -28.42 13.95 -6.92
N ARG A 107 -28.45 15.05 -6.14
CA ARG A 107 -29.09 15.08 -4.82
C ARG A 107 -30.48 15.67 -4.91
N VAL A 108 -31.44 14.94 -4.40
CA VAL A 108 -32.84 15.38 -4.29
C VAL A 108 -33.13 15.67 -2.81
N TRP A 109 -33.31 16.95 -2.48
CA TRP A 109 -33.66 17.40 -1.15
C TRP A 109 -35.15 17.52 -1.04
N LEU A 110 -35.78 16.60 -0.33
CA LEU A 110 -37.22 16.57 -0.15
C LEU A 110 -37.65 17.45 1.01
N ASP A 111 -38.69 18.25 0.79
CA ASP A 111 -39.35 19.06 1.81
C ASP A 111 -40.46 18.23 2.45
N ARG A 112 -40.34 17.97 3.75
CA ARG A 112 -41.28 17.12 4.49
C ARG A 112 -42.70 17.67 4.49
N ASP A 113 -42.85 19.01 4.64
CA ASP A 113 -44.16 19.64 4.75
C ASP A 113 -44.86 19.68 3.38
N ARG A 114 -44.12 19.87 2.30
CA ARG A 114 -44.62 19.76 0.93
C ARG A 114 -44.99 18.32 0.58
N LEU A 115 -44.17 17.32 0.94
CA LEU A 115 -44.53 15.91 0.77
C LEU A 115 -45.86 15.58 1.46
N ALA A 116 -46.03 16.03 2.72
CA ALA A 116 -47.25 15.82 3.47
C ALA A 116 -48.44 16.53 2.84
N ALA A 117 -48.28 17.77 2.33
CA ALA A 117 -49.32 18.50 1.65
C ALA A 117 -49.85 17.81 0.38
N PHE A 118 -48.98 17.13 -0.35
CA PHE A 118 -49.35 16.32 -1.52
C PHE A 118 -49.69 14.86 -1.18
N GLY A 119 -49.64 14.46 0.10
CA GLY A 119 -49.87 13.10 0.56
C GLY A 119 -48.92 12.07 -0.05
N LEU A 120 -47.66 12.46 -0.25
CA LEU A 120 -46.59 11.64 -0.81
C LEU A 120 -45.63 11.16 0.27
N THR A 121 -45.12 9.96 0.08
CA THR A 121 -44.07 9.36 0.90
C THR A 121 -42.70 9.46 0.20
N VAL A 122 -41.63 9.36 0.97
CA VAL A 122 -40.25 9.30 0.42
C VAL A 122 -40.10 8.10 -0.51
N GLN A 123 -40.70 6.97 -0.18
CA GLN A 123 -40.64 5.74 -0.98
C GLN A 123 -41.30 5.93 -2.37
N GLU A 124 -42.43 6.64 -2.45
CA GLU A 124 -43.05 6.93 -3.76
C GLU A 124 -42.14 7.80 -4.64
N VAL A 125 -41.37 8.73 -4.04
CA VAL A 125 -40.41 9.55 -4.77
C VAL A 125 -39.25 8.69 -5.26
N GLU A 126 -38.71 7.83 -4.41
CA GLU A 126 -37.61 6.91 -4.77
C GLU A 126 -38.05 5.97 -5.91
N ASP A 127 -39.21 5.37 -5.80
CA ASP A 127 -39.77 4.49 -6.83
C ASP A 127 -40.02 5.23 -8.16
N ALA A 128 -40.43 6.48 -8.12
CA ALA A 128 -40.64 7.29 -9.31
C ALA A 128 -39.29 7.60 -10.00
N ILE A 129 -38.26 7.93 -9.21
CA ILE A 129 -36.89 8.15 -9.75
C ILE A 129 -36.39 6.85 -10.39
N ARG A 130 -36.47 5.72 -9.69
CA ARG A 130 -36.03 4.42 -10.22
C ARG A 130 -36.77 4.02 -11.51
N ARG A 131 -38.05 4.31 -11.64
CA ARG A 131 -38.80 3.98 -12.86
C ARG A 131 -38.51 4.88 -14.03
N GLN A 132 -38.22 6.16 -13.80
CA GLN A 132 -38.08 7.15 -14.87
C GLN A 132 -36.58 7.45 -15.23
N ASN A 133 -35.64 7.08 -14.36
CA ASN A 133 -34.20 7.18 -14.64
C ASN A 133 -33.66 5.78 -14.98
N VAL A 134 -34.03 5.28 -16.16
CA VAL A 134 -33.61 3.96 -16.65
C VAL A 134 -33.08 4.11 -18.07
N GLU A 135 -31.90 3.59 -18.30
CA GLU A 135 -31.31 3.45 -19.63
C GLU A 135 -31.95 2.23 -20.33
N LEU A 136 -32.75 2.48 -21.36
CA LEU A 136 -33.41 1.43 -22.13
C LEU A 136 -32.71 1.26 -23.46
N PRO A 137 -32.19 0.05 -23.76
CA PRO A 137 -31.66 -0.24 -25.10
C PRO A 137 -32.80 -0.19 -26.11
N ALA A 138 -32.74 0.76 -27.05
CA ALA A 138 -33.79 0.95 -28.05
C ALA A 138 -33.73 -0.08 -29.20
N GLY A 139 -32.74 -1.01 -29.15
CA GLY A 139 -32.58 -2.03 -30.16
C GLY A 139 -31.70 -1.59 -31.34
N ARG A 140 -31.90 -2.23 -32.49
CA ARG A 140 -31.12 -1.99 -33.72
C ARG A 140 -31.99 -2.04 -34.93
N ILE A 141 -31.62 -1.29 -35.94
CA ILE A 141 -32.23 -1.33 -37.26
C ILE A 141 -31.29 -2.12 -38.17
N GLU A 142 -31.76 -3.25 -38.65
CA GLU A 142 -31.02 -4.11 -39.54
C GLU A 142 -31.48 -3.92 -40.99
N SER A 143 -30.54 -3.76 -41.90
CA SER A 143 -30.74 -3.87 -43.33
C SER A 143 -29.84 -4.95 -43.89
N ARG A 144 -29.98 -5.30 -45.21
CA ARG A 144 -29.15 -6.33 -45.83
C ARG A 144 -27.65 -5.98 -45.86
N GLU A 145 -27.30 -4.72 -45.76
CA GLU A 145 -25.90 -4.24 -45.91
C GLU A 145 -25.39 -3.46 -44.68
N ARG A 146 -26.26 -3.01 -43.79
CA ARG A 146 -25.89 -2.16 -42.64
C ARG A 146 -26.75 -2.44 -41.44
N GLU A 147 -26.14 -2.38 -40.28
CA GLU A 147 -26.80 -2.41 -38.98
C GLU A 147 -26.56 -1.08 -38.26
N PHE A 148 -27.62 -0.49 -37.72
CA PHE A 148 -27.56 0.74 -36.94
C PHE A 148 -28.07 0.44 -35.53
N ALA A 149 -27.22 0.63 -34.53
CA ALA A 149 -27.66 0.63 -33.15
C ALA A 149 -28.50 1.90 -32.89
N VAL A 150 -29.71 1.71 -32.37
CA VAL A 150 -30.55 2.83 -31.94
C VAL A 150 -30.27 3.06 -30.44
N VAL A 151 -29.74 4.22 -30.11
CA VAL A 151 -29.53 4.64 -28.72
C VAL A 151 -30.67 5.57 -28.33
N ALA A 152 -31.47 5.15 -27.36
CA ALA A 152 -32.45 6.03 -26.74
C ALA A 152 -31.75 6.77 -25.60
N GLN A 153 -31.69 8.09 -25.66
CA GLN A 153 -31.13 8.93 -24.62
C GLN A 153 -32.21 9.10 -23.52
N THR A 154 -32.35 8.10 -22.67
CA THR A 154 -33.36 8.05 -21.58
C THR A 154 -32.77 8.37 -20.22
N ASP A 155 -31.44 8.44 -20.09
CA ASP A 155 -30.74 8.79 -18.88
C ASP A 155 -30.89 10.29 -18.58
N LEU A 156 -31.25 10.58 -17.34
CA LEU A 156 -31.38 11.94 -16.83
C LEU A 156 -30.02 12.38 -16.28
N THR A 157 -29.48 13.47 -16.80
CA THR A 157 -28.15 13.98 -16.45
C THR A 157 -28.16 15.34 -15.78
N GLU A 158 -29.25 16.09 -15.93
CA GLU A 158 -29.37 17.48 -15.45
C GLU A 158 -30.39 17.60 -14.30
N PRO A 159 -30.16 18.51 -13.34
CA PRO A 159 -31.07 18.73 -12.21
C PRO A 159 -32.52 19.06 -12.64
N GLU A 160 -32.67 19.79 -13.74
CA GLU A 160 -33.96 20.21 -14.28
C GLU A 160 -34.77 18.99 -14.77
N GLN A 161 -34.12 18.03 -15.40
CA GLN A 161 -34.73 16.79 -15.85
C GLN A 161 -35.21 15.96 -14.67
N PHE A 162 -34.39 15.80 -13.62
CA PHE A 162 -34.79 15.14 -12.38
C PHE A 162 -35.95 15.89 -11.69
N GLY A 163 -35.92 17.21 -11.67
CA GLY A 163 -36.97 18.03 -11.15
C GLY A 163 -38.30 17.88 -11.90
N ALA A 164 -38.26 17.49 -13.17
CA ALA A 164 -39.41 17.27 -14.02
C ALA A 164 -40.07 15.86 -13.87
N ILE A 165 -39.42 14.91 -13.19
CA ILE A 165 -39.94 13.58 -12.92
C ILE A 165 -41.33 13.68 -12.28
N VAL A 166 -42.31 12.97 -12.85
CA VAL A 166 -43.70 12.95 -12.36
C VAL A 166 -43.84 11.94 -11.24
N LEU A 167 -44.26 12.42 -10.07
CA LEU A 167 -44.53 11.60 -8.87
C LEU A 167 -45.92 11.05 -8.86
N ARG A 168 -46.90 11.91 -9.19
CA ARG A 168 -48.30 11.54 -9.27
C ARG A 168 -48.99 12.24 -10.44
N GLN A 169 -49.69 11.50 -11.23
CA GLN A 169 -50.56 12.03 -12.29
C GLN A 169 -51.88 12.49 -11.65
N GLY A 170 -52.42 13.59 -12.13
CA GLY A 170 -53.72 14.04 -11.63
C GLY A 170 -54.85 13.09 -12.06
N ASP A 171 -55.91 13.03 -11.25
CA ASP A 171 -57.03 12.14 -11.48
C ASP A 171 -57.89 12.51 -12.72
N THR A 172 -57.68 13.70 -13.30
CA THR A 172 -58.34 14.17 -14.53
C THR A 172 -57.31 14.63 -15.54
N ALA A 173 -57.68 14.63 -16.85
CA ALA A 173 -56.78 15.01 -17.95
C ALA A 173 -56.20 16.43 -17.80
N ASP A 174 -56.91 17.34 -17.13
CA ASP A 174 -56.52 18.73 -16.88
C ASP A 174 -55.85 18.95 -15.51
N ALA A 175 -55.70 17.89 -14.70
CA ALA A 175 -55.10 18.03 -13.38
C ALA A 175 -53.56 18.14 -13.49
N TYR A 176 -53.01 19.06 -12.71
CA TYR A 176 -51.56 19.31 -12.67
C TYR A 176 -50.77 18.10 -12.15
N PRO A 177 -49.83 17.55 -12.89
CA PRO A 177 -49.02 16.45 -12.42
C PRO A 177 -48.00 16.93 -11.37
N VAL A 178 -48.00 16.30 -10.20
CA VAL A 178 -47.02 16.60 -9.14
C VAL A 178 -45.66 16.08 -9.53
N ARG A 179 -44.65 16.94 -9.49
CA ARG A 179 -43.27 16.65 -9.89
C ARG A 179 -42.33 16.79 -8.71
N ILE A 180 -41.08 16.27 -8.85
CA ILE A 180 -40.05 16.37 -7.79
C ILE A 180 -39.80 17.83 -7.40
N ARG A 181 -39.75 18.76 -8.36
CA ARG A 181 -39.58 20.20 -8.09
C ARG A 181 -40.66 20.83 -7.21
N ASP A 182 -41.85 20.22 -7.14
CA ASP A 182 -42.98 20.71 -6.34
C ASP A 182 -42.79 20.32 -4.86
N VAL A 183 -42.11 19.20 -4.61
CA VAL A 183 -41.92 18.63 -3.26
C VAL A 183 -40.47 18.75 -2.77
N GLY A 184 -39.55 19.29 -3.60
CA GLY A 184 -38.15 19.39 -3.22
C GLY A 184 -37.31 20.20 -4.20
N ARG A 185 -36.02 20.17 -4.02
CA ARG A 185 -35.01 20.73 -4.93
C ARG A 185 -34.05 19.67 -5.38
N VAL A 186 -33.54 19.82 -6.59
CA VAL A 186 -32.54 18.94 -7.18
C VAL A 186 -31.28 19.75 -7.46
N GLU A 187 -30.12 19.21 -7.11
CA GLU A 187 -28.83 19.82 -7.38
C GLU A 187 -27.76 18.77 -7.59
N VAL A 188 -26.73 19.11 -8.35
CA VAL A 188 -25.49 18.33 -8.41
C VAL A 188 -24.63 18.69 -7.21
N ALA A 189 -24.41 17.74 -6.32
CA ALA A 189 -23.64 17.95 -5.10
C ALA A 189 -22.82 16.70 -4.75
N PRO A 190 -21.88 16.76 -3.79
CA PRO A 190 -21.12 15.58 -3.38
C PRO A 190 -22.04 14.48 -2.84
N GLU A 191 -21.77 13.24 -3.23
CA GLU A 191 -22.46 12.04 -2.69
C GLU A 191 -22.35 11.98 -1.16
N SER A 192 -21.21 12.35 -0.59
CA SER A 192 -20.98 12.43 0.85
C SER A 192 -20.14 13.65 1.20
N GLU A 193 -20.58 14.39 2.21
CA GLU A 193 -19.85 15.52 2.79
C GLU A 193 -19.12 15.15 4.09
N ARG A 194 -19.27 13.89 4.55
CA ARG A 194 -18.79 13.43 5.87
C ARG A 194 -17.28 13.17 5.89
N THR A 195 -16.65 13.02 4.72
CA THR A 195 -15.21 12.80 4.61
C THR A 195 -14.55 14.01 4.01
N SER A 196 -13.41 14.42 4.57
CA SER A 196 -12.58 15.48 4.01
C SER A 196 -11.11 15.18 4.25
N VAL A 197 -10.27 15.51 3.28
CA VAL A 197 -8.82 15.49 3.41
C VAL A 197 -8.31 16.93 3.32
N ARG A 198 -7.30 17.22 4.11
CA ARG A 198 -6.60 18.51 4.07
C ARG A 198 -5.11 18.28 3.90
N PHE A 199 -4.51 19.06 3.04
CA PHE A 199 -3.06 19.10 2.87
C PHE A 199 -2.59 20.55 3.14
N MET A 200 -1.65 20.70 4.08
CA MET A 200 -1.18 22.02 4.54
C MET A 200 -2.31 23.00 4.91
N GLY A 201 -3.35 22.49 5.58
CA GLY A 201 -4.51 23.27 6.02
C GLY A 201 -5.56 23.58 4.94
N ARG A 202 -5.28 23.30 3.66
CA ARG A 202 -6.22 23.51 2.54
C ARG A 202 -7.02 22.25 2.23
N PRO A 203 -8.27 22.34 1.78
CA PRO A 203 -9.00 21.22 1.25
C PRO A 203 -8.21 20.56 0.11
N ALA A 204 -8.13 19.22 0.14
CA ALA A 204 -7.41 18.45 -0.85
C ALA A 204 -8.10 17.11 -1.10
N VAL A 205 -7.80 16.54 -2.25
CA VAL A 205 -8.07 15.12 -2.56
C VAL A 205 -6.73 14.42 -2.57
N SER A 206 -6.67 13.19 -2.10
CA SER A 206 -5.41 12.45 -2.05
C SER A 206 -5.55 11.10 -2.73
N ILE A 207 -4.52 10.67 -3.45
CA ILE A 207 -4.39 9.32 -3.97
C ILE A 207 -3.30 8.62 -3.18
N GLY A 208 -3.67 7.51 -2.55
CA GLY A 208 -2.72 6.62 -1.90
C GLY A 208 -2.29 5.50 -2.86
N LEU A 209 -1.01 5.44 -3.16
CA LEU A 209 -0.42 4.43 -4.05
C LEU A 209 -0.02 3.19 -3.23
N ILE A 210 -0.60 2.05 -3.57
CA ILE A 210 -0.39 0.76 -2.92
C ILE A 210 0.53 -0.07 -3.80
N LYS A 211 1.62 -0.60 -3.23
CA LYS A 211 2.54 -1.48 -3.94
C LYS A 211 2.05 -2.92 -4.00
N GLN A 212 2.48 -3.67 -5.00
CA GLN A 212 2.38 -5.14 -5.00
C GLN A 212 3.29 -5.71 -3.90
N SER A 213 2.88 -6.81 -3.27
CA SER A 213 3.62 -7.41 -2.14
C SER A 213 5.10 -7.67 -2.45
N VAL A 214 5.38 -8.14 -3.67
CA VAL A 214 6.74 -8.47 -4.14
C VAL A 214 7.49 -7.29 -4.77
N ALA A 215 6.85 -6.13 -4.99
CA ALA A 215 7.46 -4.99 -5.65
C ALA A 215 8.42 -4.25 -4.72
N ASN A 216 9.51 -3.75 -5.28
CA ASN A 216 10.42 -2.87 -4.59
C ASN A 216 9.79 -1.46 -4.47
N PRO A 217 9.62 -0.92 -3.26
CA PRO A 217 9.04 0.41 -3.07
C PRO A 217 9.87 1.54 -3.68
N LEU A 218 11.21 1.41 -3.75
CA LEU A 218 12.09 2.42 -4.32
C LEU A 218 11.94 2.50 -5.86
N ASP A 219 11.73 1.35 -6.53
CA ASP A 219 11.49 1.33 -7.97
C ASP A 219 10.14 1.96 -8.31
N LEU A 220 9.11 1.68 -7.50
CA LEU A 220 7.81 2.31 -7.64
C LEU A 220 7.89 3.83 -7.45
N LYS A 221 8.67 4.29 -6.46
CA LYS A 221 8.91 5.72 -6.24
C LYS A 221 9.60 6.37 -7.44
N ARG A 222 10.63 5.72 -7.97
CA ARG A 222 11.38 6.21 -9.14
C ARG A 222 10.47 6.33 -10.36
N GLY A 223 9.65 5.31 -10.63
CA GLY A 223 8.66 5.37 -11.71
C GLY A 223 7.62 6.48 -11.50
N LEU A 224 7.20 6.72 -10.24
CA LEU A 224 6.32 7.84 -9.92
C LEU A 224 6.99 9.19 -10.21
N ASP A 225 8.25 9.39 -9.79
CA ASP A 225 8.98 10.64 -10.00
C ASP A 225 9.17 10.95 -11.48
N GLU A 226 9.43 9.94 -12.31
CA GLU A 226 9.52 10.06 -13.75
C GLU A 226 8.17 10.42 -14.39
N MET A 227 7.07 9.91 -13.85
CA MET A 227 5.71 10.16 -14.34
C MET A 227 5.13 11.51 -13.87
N MET A 228 5.53 11.99 -12.68
CA MET A 228 4.99 13.21 -12.06
C MET A 228 4.96 14.44 -12.98
N PRO A 229 6.03 14.78 -13.74
CA PRO A 229 6.02 15.94 -14.63
C PRO A 229 4.96 15.83 -15.73
N ARG A 230 4.77 14.63 -16.28
CA ARG A 230 3.74 14.37 -17.30
C ARG A 230 2.35 14.53 -16.73
N LEU A 231 2.08 13.89 -15.58
CA LEU A 231 0.78 14.00 -14.91
C LEU A 231 0.48 15.43 -14.48
N GLN A 232 1.48 16.19 -14.04
CA GLN A 232 1.33 17.60 -13.71
C GLN A 232 0.93 18.45 -14.94
N ALA A 233 1.44 18.12 -16.12
CA ALA A 233 1.10 18.80 -17.36
C ALA A 233 -0.33 18.48 -17.85
N GLU A 234 -0.91 17.37 -17.44
CA GLU A 234 -2.28 16.97 -17.75
C GLU A 234 -3.33 17.62 -16.81
N LEU A 235 -2.87 18.28 -15.72
CA LEU A 235 -3.77 18.95 -14.78
C LEU A 235 -4.28 20.28 -15.33
N PRO A 236 -5.55 20.64 -15.05
CA PRO A 236 -6.09 21.97 -15.34
C PRO A 236 -5.26 23.08 -14.69
N GLU A 237 -5.27 24.26 -15.32
CA GLU A 237 -4.57 25.43 -14.81
C GLU A 237 -5.05 25.83 -13.40
N GLY A 238 -4.14 25.98 -12.47
CA GLY A 238 -4.43 26.31 -11.07
C GLY A 238 -4.64 25.09 -10.17
N MET A 239 -4.53 23.86 -10.71
CA MET A 239 -4.49 22.63 -9.93
C MET A 239 -3.04 22.17 -9.75
N SER A 240 -2.68 21.81 -8.53
CA SER A 240 -1.34 21.32 -8.18
C SER A 240 -1.39 19.90 -7.61
N MET A 241 -0.35 19.13 -7.94
CA MET A 241 -0.13 17.79 -7.44
C MET A 241 1.20 17.74 -6.69
N THR A 242 1.20 17.20 -5.47
CA THR A 242 2.38 17.14 -4.61
C THR A 242 2.41 15.85 -3.83
N ILE A 243 3.59 15.26 -3.63
CA ILE A 243 3.76 14.11 -2.73
C ILE A 243 3.58 14.60 -1.29
N ALA A 244 2.51 14.14 -0.65
CA ALA A 244 2.14 14.55 0.71
C ALA A 244 2.82 13.71 1.79
N ASN A 245 2.99 12.41 1.52
CA ASN A 245 3.71 11.49 2.38
C ASN A 245 4.38 10.42 1.54
N ASP A 246 5.59 10.06 1.92
CA ASP A 246 6.43 9.10 1.21
C ASP A 246 7.21 8.26 2.21
N THR A 247 6.80 7.00 2.37
CA THR A 247 7.48 6.07 3.27
C THR A 247 8.79 5.55 2.67
N THR A 248 9.01 5.71 1.37
CA THR A 248 10.24 5.24 0.70
C THR A 248 11.45 6.05 1.12
N VAL A 249 11.28 7.33 1.48
CA VAL A 249 12.35 8.19 2.03
C VAL A 249 12.95 7.59 3.30
N PHE A 250 12.14 6.98 4.15
CA PHE A 250 12.65 6.29 5.34
C PHE A 250 13.48 5.06 4.96
N ILE A 251 13.03 4.29 3.97
CA ILE A 251 13.74 3.09 3.48
C ILE A 251 15.08 3.50 2.87
N GLU A 252 15.09 4.51 2.00
CA GLU A 252 16.31 5.03 1.36
C GLU A 252 17.33 5.50 2.40
N ARG A 253 16.91 6.34 3.35
CA ARG A 253 17.77 6.81 4.44
C ARG A 253 18.27 5.68 5.33
N SER A 254 17.47 4.62 5.53
CA SER A 254 17.89 3.45 6.31
C SER A 254 18.98 2.68 5.58
N ILE A 255 18.87 2.53 4.27
CA ILE A 255 19.89 1.89 3.43
C ILE A 255 21.19 2.71 3.47
N ASP A 256 21.10 4.03 3.26
CA ASP A 256 22.25 4.93 3.31
C ASP A 256 22.93 4.90 4.69
N ALA A 257 22.15 4.88 5.77
CA ALA A 257 22.68 4.76 7.12
C ALA A 257 23.44 3.45 7.34
N VAL A 258 22.95 2.33 6.79
CA VAL A 258 23.64 1.05 6.84
C VAL A 258 24.97 1.13 6.11
N PHE A 259 25.01 1.66 4.88
CA PHE A 259 26.26 1.84 4.14
C PHE A 259 27.23 2.75 4.86
N SER A 260 26.76 3.87 5.42
CA SER A 260 27.59 4.75 6.25
C SER A 260 28.18 4.02 7.46
N THR A 261 27.36 3.25 8.18
CA THR A 261 27.80 2.47 9.34
C THR A 261 28.83 1.40 8.97
N ILE A 262 28.68 0.75 7.81
CA ILE A 262 29.67 -0.20 7.30
C ILE A 262 31.01 0.50 7.09
N TRP A 263 31.02 1.67 6.43
CA TRP A 263 32.25 2.44 6.21
C TRP A 263 32.89 2.93 7.53
N GLU A 264 32.06 3.40 8.47
CA GLU A 264 32.54 3.81 9.79
C GLU A 264 33.14 2.63 10.54
N ALA A 265 32.51 1.46 10.52
CA ALA A 265 33.03 0.24 11.13
C ALA A 265 34.36 -0.18 10.49
N VAL A 266 34.45 -0.20 9.17
CA VAL A 266 35.72 -0.50 8.43
C VAL A 266 36.81 0.45 8.83
N LEU A 267 36.53 1.75 8.90
CA LEU A 267 37.51 2.78 9.27
C LEU A 267 38.01 2.61 10.72
N LEU A 268 37.07 2.37 11.64
CA LEU A 268 37.39 2.18 13.06
C LEU A 268 38.18 0.91 13.29
N VAL A 269 37.82 -0.19 12.63
CA VAL A 269 38.57 -1.45 12.64
C VAL A 269 40.00 -1.24 12.10
N ALA A 270 40.13 -0.54 10.97
CA ALA A 270 41.40 -0.21 10.38
C ALA A 270 42.30 0.59 11.36
N ALA A 271 41.69 1.61 12.02
CA ALA A 271 42.41 2.43 12.99
C ALA A 271 42.86 1.61 14.22
N VAL A 272 42.01 0.77 14.78
CA VAL A 272 42.30 -0.09 15.93
C VAL A 272 43.40 -1.10 15.55
N CYS A 273 43.25 -1.81 14.44
CA CYS A 273 44.25 -2.77 13.96
C CYS A 273 45.61 -2.09 13.71
N LEU A 274 45.61 -0.89 13.11
CA LEU A 274 46.85 -0.14 12.88
C LEU A 274 47.50 0.29 14.19
N PHE A 275 46.72 0.70 15.16
CA PHE A 275 47.22 1.13 16.47
C PHE A 275 47.89 -0.03 17.25
N PHE A 276 47.24 -1.20 17.29
CA PHE A 276 47.76 -2.35 18.04
C PHE A 276 48.81 -3.14 17.30
N LEU A 277 48.61 -3.43 16.00
CA LEU A 277 49.53 -4.27 15.22
C LEU A 277 50.70 -3.48 14.61
N ARG A 278 50.60 -2.14 14.54
CA ARG A 278 51.62 -1.23 13.95
C ARG A 278 52.09 -1.66 12.56
N ASN A 279 51.29 -2.47 11.87
CA ASN A 279 51.64 -3.01 10.55
C ASN A 279 50.44 -2.88 9.62
N TRP A 280 50.56 -2.03 8.60
CA TRP A 280 49.49 -1.76 7.64
C TRP A 280 49.11 -3.00 6.79
N ARG A 281 50.09 -3.94 6.59
CA ARG A 281 49.81 -5.17 5.84
C ARG A 281 48.96 -6.14 6.65
N ALA A 282 49.17 -6.23 7.95
CA ALA A 282 48.37 -7.03 8.85
C ALA A 282 46.95 -6.50 8.95
N MET A 283 46.73 -5.17 8.93
CA MET A 283 45.45 -4.51 8.92
C MET A 283 44.59 -4.91 7.71
N LEU A 284 45.21 -5.21 6.54
CA LEU A 284 44.44 -5.60 5.35
C LEU A 284 43.67 -6.92 5.52
N VAL A 285 44.08 -7.81 6.42
CA VAL A 285 43.43 -9.11 6.62
C VAL A 285 42.02 -8.95 7.17
N PRO A 286 41.77 -8.29 8.33
CA PRO A 286 40.43 -8.02 8.81
C PRO A 286 39.60 -7.17 7.82
N LEU A 287 40.24 -6.22 7.13
CA LEU A 287 39.57 -5.39 6.15
C LEU A 287 38.97 -6.17 4.97
N VAL A 288 39.68 -7.17 4.47
CA VAL A 288 39.22 -8.04 3.37
C VAL A 288 38.22 -9.07 3.88
N THR A 289 38.30 -9.47 5.14
CA THR A 289 37.37 -10.43 5.73
C THR A 289 35.93 -9.88 5.74
N ILE A 290 35.72 -8.58 6.00
CA ILE A 290 34.40 -7.94 6.04
C ILE A 290 33.64 -8.15 4.71
N PRO A 291 34.14 -7.68 3.55
CA PRO A 291 33.38 -7.83 2.30
C PRO A 291 33.19 -9.30 1.90
N VAL A 292 34.20 -10.18 2.15
CA VAL A 292 34.06 -11.61 1.87
C VAL A 292 32.95 -12.23 2.70
N SER A 293 32.86 -11.92 3.99
CA SER A 293 31.79 -12.41 4.89
C SER A 293 30.42 -11.86 4.50
N LEU A 294 30.34 -10.58 4.13
CA LEU A 294 29.09 -9.99 3.64
C LEU A 294 28.58 -10.65 2.36
N VAL A 295 29.46 -10.87 1.38
CA VAL A 295 29.10 -11.60 0.14
C VAL A 295 28.65 -13.02 0.44
N GLY A 296 29.31 -13.71 1.38
CA GLY A 296 28.90 -15.03 1.85
C GLY A 296 27.51 -15.00 2.49
N ALA A 297 27.24 -14.03 3.36
CA ALA A 297 25.93 -13.86 4.00
C ALA A 297 24.83 -13.56 2.97
N PHE A 298 25.05 -12.63 2.04
CA PHE A 298 24.08 -12.36 0.96
C PHE A 298 23.82 -13.58 0.07
N THR A 299 24.85 -14.40 -0.18
CA THR A 299 24.70 -15.63 -0.95
C THR A 299 23.81 -16.63 -0.20
N LEU A 300 24.00 -16.80 1.11
CA LEU A 300 23.14 -17.67 1.94
C LEU A 300 21.72 -17.13 2.01
N MET A 301 21.54 -15.84 2.20
CA MET A 301 20.20 -15.20 2.17
C MET A 301 19.48 -15.47 0.85
N LEU A 302 20.16 -15.37 -0.27
CA LEU A 302 19.60 -15.67 -1.59
C LEU A 302 19.17 -17.14 -1.70
N VAL A 303 19.99 -18.09 -1.26
CA VAL A 303 19.69 -19.53 -1.30
C VAL A 303 18.49 -19.89 -0.39
N LEU A 304 18.39 -19.23 0.77
CA LEU A 304 17.31 -19.43 1.74
C LEU A 304 16.04 -18.65 1.38
N GLY A 305 16.09 -17.80 0.35
CA GLY A 305 14.95 -16.97 -0.07
C GLY A 305 14.63 -15.83 0.90
N PHE A 306 15.63 -15.36 1.66
CA PHE A 306 15.46 -14.24 2.59
C PHE A 306 15.45 -12.91 1.85
N SER A 307 14.70 -11.96 2.38
CA SER A 307 14.58 -10.63 1.80
C SER A 307 15.63 -9.66 2.37
N ILE A 308 16.04 -8.68 1.55
CA ILE A 308 16.82 -7.55 2.04
C ILE A 308 15.83 -6.51 2.59
N ASN A 309 15.80 -6.39 3.91
CA ASN A 309 14.94 -5.46 4.61
C ASN A 309 15.72 -4.76 5.75
N THR A 310 15.11 -3.80 6.42
CA THR A 310 15.78 -3.02 7.48
C THR A 310 16.32 -3.89 8.62
N LEU A 311 15.60 -4.98 8.98
CA LEU A 311 16.04 -5.89 10.05
C LEU A 311 17.24 -6.75 9.60
N THR A 312 17.21 -7.29 8.38
CA THR A 312 18.34 -8.07 7.83
C THR A 312 19.57 -7.20 7.62
N LEU A 313 19.41 -5.95 7.20
CA LEU A 313 20.50 -4.99 7.10
C LEU A 313 21.09 -4.64 8.48
N LEU A 314 20.25 -4.48 9.49
CA LEU A 314 20.69 -4.26 10.87
C LEU A 314 21.45 -5.48 11.41
N ALA A 315 21.01 -6.70 11.13
CA ALA A 315 21.70 -7.93 11.48
C ALA A 315 23.10 -7.98 10.84
N LEU A 316 23.21 -7.62 9.55
CA LEU A 316 24.49 -7.56 8.84
C LEU A 316 25.47 -6.54 9.48
N VAL A 317 24.99 -5.35 9.85
CA VAL A 317 25.80 -4.36 10.56
C VAL A 317 26.33 -4.91 11.89
N LEU A 318 25.46 -5.57 12.65
CA LEU A 318 25.85 -6.20 13.91
C LEU A 318 26.87 -7.33 13.69
N ALA A 319 26.67 -8.15 12.65
CA ALA A 319 27.55 -9.25 12.31
C ALA A 319 28.95 -8.80 11.90
N ILE A 320 29.11 -7.60 11.31
CA ILE A 320 30.43 -7.05 10.95
C ILE A 320 31.34 -6.96 12.18
N GLY A 321 30.82 -6.45 13.31
CA GLY A 321 31.59 -6.37 14.55
C GLY A 321 32.07 -7.75 15.04
N LEU A 322 31.19 -8.75 15.01
CA LEU A 322 31.50 -10.11 15.44
C LEU A 322 32.54 -10.79 14.54
N VAL A 323 32.41 -10.63 13.21
CA VAL A 323 33.34 -11.20 12.23
C VAL A 323 34.76 -10.59 12.38
N VAL A 324 34.80 -9.30 12.67
CA VAL A 324 36.06 -8.60 12.85
C VAL A 324 36.79 -9.04 14.12
N ASP A 325 36.05 -9.22 15.23
CA ASP A 325 36.63 -9.69 16.50
C ASP A 325 37.28 -11.08 16.32
N ASP A 326 36.61 -12.00 15.66
CA ASP A 326 37.15 -13.32 15.36
C ASP A 326 38.44 -13.21 14.47
N ALA A 327 38.39 -12.35 13.45
CA ALA A 327 39.51 -12.14 12.54
C ALA A 327 40.74 -11.52 13.25
N ILE A 328 40.51 -10.61 14.20
CA ILE A 328 41.58 -9.98 15.00
C ILE A 328 42.27 -11.01 15.89
N VAL A 329 41.51 -11.87 16.57
CA VAL A 329 42.07 -12.90 17.45
C VAL A 329 42.93 -13.90 16.67
N VAL A 330 42.45 -14.33 15.49
CA VAL A 330 43.23 -15.21 14.60
C VAL A 330 44.52 -14.53 14.16
N LEU A 331 44.41 -13.28 13.74
CA LEU A 331 45.55 -12.50 13.24
C LEU A 331 46.58 -12.26 14.32
N GLU A 332 46.16 -11.92 15.55
CA GLU A 332 47.07 -11.71 16.71
C GLU A 332 47.88 -12.97 17.00
N ASN A 333 47.22 -14.14 17.04
CA ASN A 333 47.93 -15.41 17.28
C ASN A 333 48.93 -15.73 16.17
N ILE A 334 48.59 -15.49 14.90
CA ILE A 334 49.52 -15.66 13.77
C ILE A 334 50.71 -14.70 13.89
N TYR A 335 50.44 -13.43 14.23
CA TYR A 335 51.46 -12.40 14.34
C TYR A 335 52.44 -12.68 15.46
N ARG A 336 51.97 -13.20 16.60
CA ARG A 336 52.82 -13.66 17.70
C ARG A 336 53.85 -14.71 17.25
N HIS A 337 53.46 -15.68 16.45
CA HIS A 337 54.41 -16.69 15.91
C HIS A 337 55.39 -16.10 14.91
N ILE A 338 55.03 -15.06 14.17
CA ILE A 338 55.93 -14.33 13.28
C ILE A 338 56.98 -13.56 14.11
N GLU A 339 56.59 -12.92 15.21
CA GLU A 339 57.51 -12.25 16.14
C GLU A 339 58.47 -13.21 16.84
N GLU A 340 58.02 -14.45 17.11
CA GLU A 340 58.87 -15.54 17.62
C GLU A 340 59.89 -16.06 16.56
N GLY A 341 59.88 -15.49 15.34
CA GLY A 341 60.82 -15.83 14.28
C GLY A 341 60.38 -16.90 13.31
N MET A 342 59.11 -17.26 13.31
CA MET A 342 58.58 -18.26 12.36
C MET A 342 58.29 -17.62 10.99
N GLU A 343 58.52 -18.41 9.92
CA GLU A 343 58.15 -17.97 8.58
C GLU A 343 56.66 -17.66 8.47
N PRO A 344 56.23 -16.57 7.81
CA PRO A 344 54.85 -16.10 7.79
C PRO A 344 53.81 -17.15 7.37
N VAL A 345 54.13 -18.00 6.38
CA VAL A 345 53.21 -19.04 5.92
C VAL A 345 53.06 -20.15 6.97
N ALA A 346 54.16 -20.59 7.56
CA ALA A 346 54.17 -21.59 8.64
C ALA A 346 53.44 -21.07 9.90
N ALA A 347 53.67 -19.79 10.26
CA ALA A 347 53.00 -19.11 11.35
C ALA A 347 51.49 -19.05 11.13
N ALA A 348 51.04 -18.77 9.90
CA ALA A 348 49.61 -18.73 9.56
C ALA A 348 48.94 -20.09 9.77
N PHE A 349 49.52 -21.18 9.28
CA PHE A 349 48.99 -22.53 9.47
C PHE A 349 48.99 -22.94 10.95
N LYS A 350 50.07 -22.67 11.68
CA LYS A 350 50.15 -23.01 13.09
C LYS A 350 49.20 -22.18 13.94
N GLY A 351 49.19 -20.87 13.78
CA GLY A 351 48.33 -19.96 14.53
C GLY A 351 46.86 -20.21 14.31
N ALA A 352 46.42 -20.40 13.04
CA ALA A 352 45.05 -20.76 12.73
C ALA A 352 44.63 -22.11 13.33
N LYS A 353 45.53 -23.12 13.33
CA LYS A 353 45.25 -24.43 13.89
C LYS A 353 45.10 -24.40 15.41
N GLU A 354 45.92 -23.62 16.11
CA GLU A 354 45.91 -23.52 17.56
C GLU A 354 44.58 -22.96 18.10
N ILE A 355 44.03 -21.96 17.43
CA ILE A 355 42.80 -21.31 17.88
C ILE A 355 41.55 -21.77 17.11
N GLY A 356 41.71 -22.64 16.13
CA GLY A 356 40.58 -23.12 15.29
C GLY A 356 39.44 -23.69 16.11
N PHE A 357 39.73 -24.45 17.17
CA PHE A 357 38.72 -24.99 18.07
C PHE A 357 37.97 -23.87 18.84
N ALA A 358 38.69 -22.85 19.27
CA ALA A 358 38.10 -21.71 19.99
C ALA A 358 37.18 -20.90 19.07
N VAL A 359 37.57 -20.66 17.81
CA VAL A 359 36.74 -19.96 16.83
C VAL A 359 35.46 -20.77 16.51
N VAL A 360 35.57 -22.08 16.31
CA VAL A 360 34.40 -22.95 16.11
C VAL A 360 33.46 -22.90 17.35
N ALA A 361 34.02 -22.95 18.55
CA ALA A 361 33.24 -22.87 19.77
C ALA A 361 32.52 -21.52 19.92
N MET A 362 33.22 -20.38 19.59
CA MET A 362 32.59 -19.04 19.59
C MET A 362 31.45 -18.96 18.58
N THR A 363 31.63 -19.46 17.35
CA THR A 363 30.57 -19.48 16.32
C THR A 363 29.37 -20.30 16.74
N ILE A 364 29.60 -21.51 17.33
CA ILE A 364 28.48 -22.35 17.84
C ILE A 364 27.76 -21.65 19.01
N THR A 365 28.49 -21.01 19.91
CA THR A 365 27.89 -20.28 21.04
C THR A 365 27.04 -19.12 20.52
N LEU A 366 27.53 -18.36 19.55
CA LEU A 366 26.79 -17.28 18.92
C LEU A 366 25.52 -17.81 18.26
N ALA A 367 25.61 -18.87 17.46
CA ALA A 367 24.46 -19.51 16.85
C ALA A 367 23.44 -19.99 17.88
N ALA A 368 23.89 -20.56 19.02
CA ALA A 368 23.03 -21.00 20.10
C ALA A 368 22.30 -19.83 20.80
N VAL A 369 22.89 -18.64 20.84
CA VAL A 369 22.25 -17.43 21.41
C VAL A 369 21.14 -16.90 20.47
N TYR A 370 21.38 -16.92 19.15
CA TYR A 370 20.39 -16.41 18.17
C TYR A 370 19.36 -17.46 17.76
N ALA A 371 19.65 -18.75 17.82
CA ALA A 371 18.73 -19.82 17.44
C ALA A 371 17.33 -19.73 18.07
N PRO A 372 17.16 -19.38 19.36
CA PRO A 372 15.81 -19.21 19.94
C PRO A 372 14.97 -18.15 19.26
N VAL A 373 15.60 -17.12 18.72
CA VAL A 373 14.91 -16.02 18.00
C VAL A 373 14.37 -16.54 16.64
N ALA A 374 15.11 -17.38 15.94
CA ALA A 374 14.67 -18.00 14.69
C ALA A 374 13.42 -18.93 14.86
N PHE A 375 13.27 -19.51 16.05
CA PHE A 375 12.13 -20.40 16.38
C PHE A 375 10.94 -19.69 17.02
N MET A 376 10.94 -18.39 17.14
CA MET A 376 9.81 -17.64 17.66
C MET A 376 8.58 -17.81 16.76
N THR A 377 7.41 -18.00 17.37
CA THR A 377 6.14 -18.18 16.66
C THR A 377 5.35 -16.88 16.55
N GLY A 378 4.41 -16.84 15.60
CA GLY A 378 3.52 -15.71 15.38
C GLY A 378 4.12 -14.60 14.50
N ARG A 379 3.48 -13.42 14.51
CA ARG A 379 3.88 -12.30 13.64
C ARG A 379 5.27 -11.77 13.97
N THR A 380 5.58 -11.64 15.24
CA THR A 380 6.91 -11.21 15.71
C THR A 380 7.97 -12.22 15.32
N GLY A 381 7.70 -13.52 15.47
CA GLY A 381 8.61 -14.57 15.04
C GLY A 381 8.96 -14.48 13.55
N LYS A 382 7.97 -14.30 12.68
CA LYS A 382 8.20 -14.13 11.24
C LYS A 382 9.06 -12.91 10.88
N LEU A 383 8.93 -11.81 11.62
CA LEU A 383 9.77 -10.63 11.41
C LEU A 383 11.24 -10.88 11.79
N PHE A 384 11.48 -11.64 12.87
CA PHE A 384 12.82 -11.90 13.36
C PHE A 384 13.48 -13.16 12.80
N THR A 385 12.75 -14.01 12.08
CA THR A 385 13.31 -15.25 11.49
C THR A 385 14.45 -14.97 10.50
N GLU A 386 14.34 -13.89 9.72
CA GLU A 386 15.39 -13.49 8.76
C GLU A 386 16.55 -12.72 9.43
N PHE A 387 16.30 -12.16 10.61
CA PHE A 387 17.32 -11.44 11.40
C PHE A 387 18.24 -12.39 12.14
N ALA A 388 17.72 -13.50 12.66
CA ALA A 388 18.42 -14.47 13.50
C ALA A 388 19.27 -15.43 12.69
#